data_3c5f6881d7a0adddf47429a392601655
#
_entry.id   3c5f6881d7a0adddf47429a392601655
#
_cell.length_a   1.000
_cell.length_b   1.000
_cell.length_c   1.000
_cell.angle_alpha   90.00
_cell.angle_beta   90.00
_cell.angle_gamma   90.00
#
_symmetry.space_group_name_H-M   'P 1'
#
loop_
_entity.id
_entity.type
_entity.pdbx_description
1 polymer ?
#
loop_
_entity_poly.entity_id
_entity_poly.type
_entity_poly.pdbx_seq_one_letter_code
_entity_poly.pdbx_strand_id
1 'polypeptide(L)'
;MGFRQNAKVRAKDVVKKRLGRGIPVEPIDEPYLVVAVLGQSNAHGAGVGLDGAGLDAPHPRVHQWAGSGRSKNTIVAGSNPLFHEVPSKAVGFGPTFAAHLADATGRPVLLVPYARGDSGFARIHGISWDPADTGARVNLFWDALQRIRTGLATKPGNELAAVLWHQGESDVPLLTAPVYAEKLDSLIDTLRGEFGDVPFVVGQMVPDEIESGEANYAAIDAVHADSPRRKAKVAYVPGPRGLYNSETEKIHYNGEGQRELGRRMWEAFADISPNVRRSTDNA
;
A
#
# COMPACT_ATOMS: atom_id res chain seq x y z
N MET A 1 -3.04 21.81 -25.71
CA MET A 1 -2.07 20.69 -25.63
C MET A 1 -2.48 19.55 -24.70
N GLY A 2 -3.41 19.73 -23.76
CA GLY A 2 -3.78 18.73 -22.75
C GLY A 2 -4.53 17.47 -23.23
N PHE A 3 -5.34 17.55 -24.28
CA PHE A 3 -6.20 16.43 -24.71
C PHE A 3 -5.43 15.24 -25.32
N ARG A 4 -4.35 15.50 -26.07
CA ARG A 4 -3.52 14.45 -26.70
C ARG A 4 -2.60 13.74 -25.68
N GLN A 5 -2.19 14.44 -24.63
CA GLN A 5 -1.35 13.87 -23.57
C GLN A 5 -2.16 12.93 -22.68
N ASN A 6 -3.41 13.31 -22.34
CA ASN A 6 -4.34 12.46 -21.60
C ASN A 6 -4.76 11.19 -22.35
N ALA A 7 -4.88 11.27 -23.68
CA ALA A 7 -5.20 10.10 -24.52
C ALA A 7 -4.03 9.10 -24.58
N LYS A 8 -2.77 9.59 -24.65
CA LYS A 8 -1.56 8.73 -24.63
C LYS A 8 -1.32 8.05 -23.28
N VAL A 9 -1.60 8.74 -22.18
CA VAL A 9 -1.55 8.16 -20.83
C VAL A 9 -2.60 7.06 -20.69
N ARG A 10 -3.84 7.31 -21.13
CA ARG A 10 -4.91 6.30 -21.13
C ARG A 10 -4.61 5.07 -22.00
N ALA A 11 -4.02 5.28 -23.19
CA ALA A 11 -3.66 4.18 -24.07
C ALA A 11 -2.52 3.33 -23.48
N LYS A 12 -1.50 3.94 -22.87
CA LYS A 12 -0.43 3.23 -22.16
C LYS A 12 -0.95 2.44 -20.97
N ASP A 13 -1.90 2.99 -20.20
CA ASP A 13 -2.50 2.29 -19.06
C ASP A 13 -3.37 1.11 -19.49
N VAL A 14 -4.11 1.24 -20.61
CA VAL A 14 -4.90 0.13 -21.17
C VAL A 14 -4.02 -1.01 -21.65
N VAL A 15 -2.88 -0.71 -22.29
CA VAL A 15 -1.92 -1.73 -22.74
C VAL A 15 -1.22 -2.39 -21.54
N LYS A 16 -0.81 -1.62 -20.53
CA LYS A 16 -0.22 -2.14 -19.29
C LYS A 16 -1.19 -3.06 -18.52
N LYS A 17 -2.47 -2.69 -18.44
CA LYS A 17 -3.52 -3.51 -17.82
C LYS A 17 -3.66 -4.90 -18.45
N ARG A 18 -3.25 -5.09 -19.70
CA ARG A 18 -3.43 -6.36 -20.44
C ARG A 18 -2.21 -7.27 -20.47
N LEU A 19 -1.01 -6.80 -20.18
CA LEU A 19 0.23 -7.52 -20.46
C LEU A 19 0.90 -8.19 -19.25
N GLY A 20 0.58 -7.78 -18.03
CA GLY A 20 1.14 -8.40 -16.82
C GLY A 20 0.57 -9.80 -16.59
N ARG A 21 1.43 -10.80 -16.40
CA ARG A 21 1.06 -12.15 -15.94
C ARG A 21 1.79 -12.45 -14.65
N GLY A 22 1.03 -12.76 -13.59
CA GLY A 22 1.58 -13.18 -12.31
C GLY A 22 2.17 -14.61 -12.41
N ILE A 23 3.09 -14.90 -11.51
CA ILE A 23 3.63 -16.25 -11.35
C ILE A 23 2.54 -17.11 -10.71
N PRO A 24 2.09 -18.20 -11.36
CA PRO A 24 1.11 -19.10 -10.77
C PRO A 24 1.61 -19.70 -9.45
N VAL A 25 0.68 -19.96 -8.54
CA VAL A 25 0.98 -20.63 -7.27
C VAL A 25 0.07 -21.82 -7.07
N GLU A 26 0.55 -22.80 -6.31
CA GLU A 26 -0.29 -23.88 -5.84
C GLU A 26 -1.26 -23.37 -4.77
N PRO A 27 -2.50 -23.88 -4.74
CA PRO A 27 -3.46 -23.54 -3.70
C PRO A 27 -2.94 -23.91 -2.31
N ILE A 28 -3.10 -23.01 -1.35
CA ILE A 28 -2.83 -23.29 0.07
C ILE A 28 -4.16 -23.55 0.76
N ASP A 29 -4.29 -24.65 1.51
CA ASP A 29 -5.55 -25.02 2.17
C ASP A 29 -5.89 -24.14 3.39
N GLU A 30 -4.89 -23.61 4.04
CA GLU A 30 -5.03 -22.74 5.22
C GLU A 30 -5.67 -21.37 4.87
N PRO A 31 -6.47 -20.79 5.79
CA PRO A 31 -6.96 -19.42 5.64
C PRO A 31 -5.81 -18.39 5.64
N TYR A 32 -5.93 -17.38 4.79
CA TYR A 32 -4.97 -16.29 4.68
C TYR A 32 -5.13 -15.23 5.76
N LEU A 33 -3.98 -14.70 6.21
CA LEU A 33 -3.90 -13.36 6.74
C LEU A 33 -3.93 -12.38 5.56
N VAL A 34 -5.01 -11.63 5.43
CA VAL A 34 -5.15 -10.65 4.35
C VAL A 34 -4.50 -9.34 4.74
N VAL A 35 -3.67 -8.78 3.88
CA VAL A 35 -3.00 -7.49 4.08
C VAL A 35 -3.33 -6.56 2.91
N ALA A 36 -4.00 -5.45 3.19
CA ALA A 36 -4.29 -4.44 2.18
C ALA A 36 -3.10 -3.48 2.03
N VAL A 37 -2.68 -3.20 0.78
CA VAL A 37 -1.62 -2.23 0.46
C VAL A 37 -2.25 -1.08 -0.30
N LEU A 38 -2.44 0.06 0.37
CA LEU A 38 -3.22 1.20 -0.08
C LEU A 38 -2.39 2.48 -0.13
N GLY A 39 -2.79 3.44 -0.97
CA GLY A 39 -2.16 4.74 -1.06
C GLY A 39 -1.81 5.16 -2.48
N GLN A 40 -0.67 5.86 -2.63
CA GLN A 40 -0.25 6.37 -3.93
C GLN A 40 1.04 5.70 -4.46
N SER A 41 1.93 6.42 -5.11
CA SER A 41 3.06 5.89 -5.89
C SER A 41 4.01 4.99 -5.10
N ASN A 42 4.39 5.35 -3.87
CA ASN A 42 5.22 4.48 -3.04
C ASN A 42 4.50 3.19 -2.65
N ALA A 43 3.21 3.25 -2.31
CA ALA A 43 2.40 2.06 -2.07
C ALA A 43 2.14 1.23 -3.35
N HIS A 44 2.05 1.90 -4.50
CA HIS A 44 1.94 1.24 -5.81
C HIS A 44 3.22 0.48 -6.20
N GLY A 45 4.36 0.86 -5.63
CA GLY A 45 5.68 0.34 -5.96
C GLY A 45 6.37 1.18 -7.05
N ALA A 46 7.14 2.17 -6.61
CA ALA A 46 7.90 3.07 -7.47
C ALA A 46 9.42 2.89 -7.33
N GLY A 47 9.87 1.98 -6.46
CA GLY A 47 11.30 1.78 -6.14
C GLY A 47 12.08 1.15 -7.29
N VAL A 48 13.10 1.86 -7.80
CA VAL A 48 14.04 1.31 -8.78
C VAL A 48 14.95 0.28 -8.11
N GLY A 49 15.35 -0.76 -8.84
CA GLY A 49 16.23 -1.83 -8.32
C GLY A 49 15.49 -3.12 -7.98
N LEU A 50 14.53 -3.52 -8.83
CA LEU A 50 13.88 -4.82 -8.74
C LEU A 50 14.88 -5.96 -8.99
N ASP A 51 14.96 -6.89 -8.05
CA ASP A 51 15.78 -8.11 -8.11
C ASP A 51 14.89 -9.35 -7.92
N GLY A 52 14.20 -9.72 -8.98
CA GLY A 52 13.19 -10.80 -8.95
C GLY A 52 13.73 -12.20 -8.71
N ALA A 53 15.03 -12.43 -8.88
CA ALA A 53 15.67 -13.72 -8.60
C ALA A 53 16.36 -13.76 -7.23
N GLY A 54 16.58 -12.61 -6.61
CA GLY A 54 17.23 -12.47 -5.30
C GLY A 54 16.28 -11.86 -4.27
N LEU A 55 16.51 -10.58 -3.93
CA LEU A 55 15.81 -9.90 -2.82
C LEU A 55 14.28 -9.81 -2.98
N ASP A 56 13.75 -9.85 -4.21
CA ASP A 56 12.32 -9.84 -4.50
C ASP A 56 11.79 -11.20 -4.97
N ALA A 57 12.54 -12.29 -4.73
CA ALA A 57 12.08 -13.63 -5.04
C ALA A 57 10.77 -13.95 -4.28
N PRO A 58 9.84 -14.69 -4.90
CA PRO A 58 8.59 -15.04 -4.25
C PRO A 58 8.81 -15.85 -2.96
N HIS A 59 8.19 -15.39 -1.88
CA HIS A 59 8.11 -16.17 -0.65
C HIS A 59 7.01 -17.25 -0.77
N PRO A 60 7.24 -18.53 -0.38
CA PRO A 60 6.32 -19.63 -0.65
C PRO A 60 4.94 -19.48 0.02
N ARG A 61 4.84 -18.71 1.11
CA ARG A 61 3.59 -18.48 1.85
C ARG A 61 3.02 -17.07 1.62
N VAL A 62 3.57 -16.28 0.69
CA VAL A 62 3.05 -14.96 0.36
C VAL A 62 2.46 -14.96 -1.04
N HIS A 63 1.19 -14.67 -1.11
CA HIS A 63 0.42 -14.57 -2.35
C HIS A 63 -0.14 -13.15 -2.51
N GLN A 64 -0.63 -12.83 -3.70
CA GLN A 64 -1.37 -11.59 -3.94
C GLN A 64 -2.61 -11.83 -4.78
N TRP A 65 -3.67 -11.09 -4.50
CA TRP A 65 -4.86 -10.99 -5.34
C TRP A 65 -4.57 -10.06 -6.52
N ALA A 66 -4.42 -10.60 -7.70
CA ALA A 66 -4.11 -9.82 -8.88
C ALA A 66 -5.30 -8.97 -9.32
N GLY A 67 -5.17 -7.64 -9.20
CA GLY A 67 -6.21 -6.68 -9.60
C GLY A 67 -6.21 -6.30 -11.07
N SER A 68 -5.20 -6.75 -11.82
CA SER A 68 -5.01 -6.36 -13.22
C SER A 68 -4.21 -7.39 -14.00
N GLY A 69 -3.93 -7.09 -15.26
CA GLY A 69 -3.16 -7.96 -16.13
C GLY A 69 -3.94 -9.18 -16.60
N ARG A 70 -3.19 -10.17 -17.13
CA ARG A 70 -3.75 -11.45 -17.57
C ARG A 70 -4.16 -12.36 -16.41
N SER A 71 -3.62 -12.11 -15.24
CA SER A 71 -3.95 -12.82 -13.99
C SER A 71 -5.02 -12.12 -13.18
N LYS A 72 -5.73 -11.14 -13.74
CA LYS A 72 -6.80 -10.44 -13.03
C LYS A 72 -7.80 -11.41 -12.40
N ASN A 73 -8.14 -11.14 -11.14
CA ASN A 73 -9.06 -11.94 -10.33
C ASN A 73 -8.57 -13.37 -10.03
N THR A 74 -7.25 -13.55 -10.01
CA THR A 74 -6.63 -14.82 -9.56
C THR A 74 -5.61 -14.54 -8.45
N ILE A 75 -5.29 -15.58 -7.68
CA ILE A 75 -4.21 -15.57 -6.72
C ILE A 75 -2.92 -15.97 -7.44
N VAL A 76 -1.85 -15.19 -7.24
CA VAL A 76 -0.52 -15.41 -7.81
C VAL A 76 0.53 -15.17 -6.73
N ALA A 77 1.81 -15.46 -7.01
CA ALA A 77 2.90 -15.19 -6.08
C ALA A 77 2.90 -13.72 -5.61
N GLY A 78 3.06 -13.50 -4.32
CA GLY A 78 3.04 -12.20 -3.67
C GLY A 78 4.39 -11.51 -3.68
N SER A 79 5.05 -11.45 -4.83
CA SER A 79 6.33 -10.77 -5.04
C SER A 79 6.16 -9.44 -5.78
N ASN A 80 7.21 -8.62 -5.77
CA ASN A 80 7.27 -7.44 -6.64
C ASN A 80 7.37 -7.86 -8.13
N PRO A 81 6.74 -7.13 -9.04
CA PRO A 81 5.84 -6.01 -8.82
C PRO A 81 4.42 -6.45 -8.42
N LEU A 82 3.73 -5.66 -7.60
CA LEU A 82 2.35 -5.94 -7.19
C LEU A 82 1.34 -5.60 -8.30
N PHE A 83 0.25 -6.39 -8.36
CA PHE A 83 -0.83 -6.24 -9.33
C PHE A 83 -1.98 -5.39 -8.80
N HIS A 84 -1.74 -4.08 -8.64
CA HIS A 84 -2.79 -3.09 -8.37
C HIS A 84 -3.81 -3.02 -9.51
N GLU A 85 -4.69 -2.03 -9.56
CA GLU A 85 -5.56 -1.82 -10.73
C GLU A 85 -4.75 -1.64 -12.03
N VAL A 86 -3.61 -0.95 -11.93
CA VAL A 86 -2.55 -0.91 -12.95
C VAL A 86 -1.34 -1.62 -12.34
N PRO A 87 -0.74 -2.63 -13.00
CA PRO A 87 0.43 -3.30 -12.46
C PRO A 87 1.57 -2.31 -12.21
N SER A 88 2.23 -2.44 -11.05
CA SER A 88 3.52 -1.81 -10.83
C SER A 88 4.58 -2.39 -11.78
N LYS A 89 5.74 -1.76 -11.86
CA LYS A 89 6.91 -2.28 -12.59
C LYS A 89 8.16 -2.29 -11.71
N ALA A 90 8.00 -1.93 -10.45
CA ALA A 90 9.09 -1.65 -9.55
C ALA A 90 8.83 -2.25 -8.17
N VAL A 91 9.72 -2.00 -7.25
CA VAL A 91 9.64 -2.50 -5.87
C VAL A 91 8.64 -1.67 -5.06
N GLY A 92 7.83 -2.34 -4.26
CA GLY A 92 6.98 -1.78 -3.20
C GLY A 92 7.22 -2.51 -1.88
N PHE A 93 6.85 -1.90 -0.77
CA PHE A 93 7.10 -2.40 0.60
C PHE A 93 6.25 -3.61 0.99
N GLY A 94 5.10 -3.82 0.34
CA GLY A 94 4.12 -4.83 0.73
C GLY A 94 4.67 -6.26 0.80
N PRO A 95 5.40 -6.77 -0.21
CA PRO A 95 5.94 -8.14 -0.18
C PRO A 95 6.91 -8.39 0.98
N THR A 96 7.77 -7.42 1.31
CA THR A 96 8.70 -7.55 2.45
C THR A 96 7.93 -7.62 3.78
N PHE A 97 6.95 -6.74 4.00
CA PHE A 97 6.06 -6.83 5.16
C PHE A 97 5.39 -8.21 5.26
N ALA A 98 4.82 -8.67 4.15
CA ALA A 98 4.09 -9.94 4.11
C ALA A 98 4.98 -11.16 4.37
N ALA A 99 6.24 -11.14 3.91
CA ALA A 99 7.20 -12.20 4.20
C ALA A 99 7.48 -12.30 5.71
N HIS A 100 7.77 -11.17 6.36
CA HIS A 100 7.98 -11.15 7.82
C HIS A 100 6.74 -11.61 8.59
N LEU A 101 5.54 -11.20 8.17
CA LEU A 101 4.29 -11.66 8.78
C LEU A 101 4.10 -13.18 8.61
N ALA A 102 4.38 -13.72 7.43
CA ALA A 102 4.27 -15.15 7.17
C ALA A 102 5.28 -15.96 7.98
N ASP A 103 6.53 -15.51 8.06
CA ASP A 103 7.58 -16.15 8.85
C ASP A 103 7.26 -16.17 10.34
N ALA A 104 6.79 -15.02 10.88
CA ALA A 104 6.47 -14.89 12.30
C ALA A 104 5.25 -15.71 12.73
N THR A 105 4.28 -15.89 11.83
CA THR A 105 3.02 -16.56 12.19
C THR A 105 2.93 -18.00 11.70
N GLY A 106 3.78 -18.39 10.76
CA GLY A 106 3.65 -19.66 10.02
C GLY A 106 2.40 -19.73 9.14
N ARG A 107 1.61 -18.65 9.03
CA ARG A 107 0.35 -18.59 8.26
C ARG A 107 0.58 -18.01 6.87
N PRO A 108 -0.20 -18.42 5.86
CA PRO A 108 -0.13 -17.81 4.55
C PRO A 108 -0.67 -16.38 4.57
N VAL A 109 -0.06 -15.49 3.79
CA VAL A 109 -0.45 -14.09 3.66
C VAL A 109 -0.95 -13.83 2.25
N LEU A 110 -2.11 -13.16 2.14
CA LEU A 110 -2.67 -12.68 0.87
C LEU A 110 -2.59 -11.16 0.82
N LEU A 111 -1.70 -10.63 0.01
CA LEU A 111 -1.67 -9.21 -0.31
C LEU A 111 -2.86 -8.84 -1.20
N VAL A 112 -3.57 -7.78 -0.82
CA VAL A 112 -4.60 -7.15 -1.62
C VAL A 112 -4.13 -5.75 -2.01
N PRO A 113 -3.41 -5.62 -3.14
CA PRO A 113 -2.84 -4.36 -3.56
C PRO A 113 -3.88 -3.48 -4.25
N TYR A 114 -4.08 -2.26 -3.73
CA TYR A 114 -4.87 -1.23 -4.38
C TYR A 114 -4.29 0.17 -4.09
N ALA A 115 -3.34 0.58 -4.89
CA ALA A 115 -2.74 1.90 -4.82
C ALA A 115 -2.68 2.52 -6.22
N ARG A 116 -2.62 3.86 -6.27
CA ARG A 116 -2.58 4.60 -7.53
C ARG A 116 -1.66 5.82 -7.40
N GLY A 117 -0.67 5.93 -8.27
CA GLY A 117 0.16 7.13 -8.39
C GLY A 117 -0.66 8.39 -8.70
N ASP A 118 -0.18 9.54 -8.27
CA ASP A 118 -0.81 10.84 -8.48
C ASP A 118 -2.26 10.91 -7.97
N SER A 119 -2.50 10.37 -6.79
CA SER A 119 -3.82 10.38 -6.15
C SER A 119 -3.75 10.84 -4.70
N GLY A 120 -4.79 11.53 -4.23
CA GLY A 120 -4.89 12.07 -2.89
C GLY A 120 -6.30 12.05 -2.36
N PHE A 121 -6.49 12.62 -1.18
CA PHE A 121 -7.81 12.95 -0.65
C PHE A 121 -8.46 14.09 -1.44
N ALA A 122 -7.66 15.08 -1.87
CA ALA A 122 -8.12 16.05 -2.85
C ALA A 122 -8.47 15.35 -4.16
N ARG A 123 -9.53 15.83 -4.81
CA ARG A 123 -9.96 15.26 -6.10
C ARG A 123 -9.01 15.68 -7.22
N ILE A 124 -8.14 14.77 -7.63
CA ILE A 124 -7.17 14.96 -8.71
C ILE A 124 -7.66 14.22 -9.95
N HIS A 125 -7.87 14.92 -11.05
CA HIS A 125 -8.40 14.35 -12.32
C HIS A 125 -9.68 13.51 -12.16
N GLY A 126 -10.55 13.90 -11.20
CA GLY A 126 -11.79 13.20 -10.90
C GLY A 126 -11.62 11.92 -10.09
N ILE A 127 -10.49 11.76 -9.42
CA ILE A 127 -10.12 10.59 -8.60
C ILE A 127 -9.85 11.07 -7.18
N SER A 128 -10.33 10.33 -6.17
CA SER A 128 -10.14 10.68 -4.76
C SER A 128 -10.05 9.44 -3.87
N TRP A 129 -9.31 9.57 -2.75
CA TRP A 129 -9.30 8.63 -1.63
C TRP A 129 -10.32 9.00 -0.54
N ASP A 130 -10.94 10.18 -0.61
CA ASP A 130 -11.88 10.64 0.40
C ASP A 130 -13.18 9.81 0.38
N PRO A 131 -13.54 9.09 1.45
CA PRO A 131 -14.79 8.32 1.52
C PRO A 131 -16.03 9.19 1.29
N ALA A 132 -15.99 10.46 1.69
CA ALA A 132 -17.09 11.39 1.58
C ALA A 132 -17.21 12.06 0.20
N ASP A 133 -16.23 11.89 -0.70
CA ASP A 133 -16.27 12.51 -2.02
C ASP A 133 -17.20 11.76 -3.00
N THR A 134 -18.49 12.09 -2.93
CA THR A 134 -19.52 11.53 -3.83
C THR A 134 -19.44 12.05 -5.26
N GLY A 135 -18.68 13.12 -5.51
CA GLY A 135 -18.48 13.71 -6.84
C GLY A 135 -17.27 13.14 -7.58
N ALA A 136 -16.46 12.29 -6.96
CA ALA A 136 -15.36 11.62 -7.62
C ALA A 136 -15.88 10.66 -8.70
N ARG A 137 -15.29 10.72 -9.90
CA ARG A 137 -15.58 9.77 -10.97
C ARG A 137 -15.06 8.36 -10.63
N VAL A 138 -13.96 8.29 -9.89
CA VAL A 138 -13.38 7.08 -9.31
C VAL A 138 -13.07 7.38 -7.86
N ASN A 139 -13.76 6.74 -6.95
CA ASN A 139 -13.43 6.80 -5.54
C ASN A 139 -12.60 5.58 -5.17
N LEU A 140 -11.30 5.81 -4.96
CA LEU A 140 -10.32 4.75 -4.73
C LEU A 140 -10.57 4.03 -3.40
N PHE A 141 -11.15 4.71 -2.41
CA PHE A 141 -11.45 4.10 -1.13
C PHE A 141 -12.52 3.01 -1.26
N TRP A 142 -13.65 3.31 -1.92
CA TRP A 142 -14.72 2.35 -2.09
C TRP A 142 -14.31 1.17 -2.99
N ASP A 143 -13.50 1.44 -4.01
CA ASP A 143 -12.92 0.40 -4.86
C ASP A 143 -11.95 -0.50 -4.06
N ALA A 144 -11.14 0.09 -3.17
CA ALA A 144 -10.25 -0.65 -2.26
C ALA A 144 -11.05 -1.55 -1.30
N LEU A 145 -12.11 -1.04 -0.67
CA LEU A 145 -12.98 -1.85 0.20
C LEU A 145 -13.57 -3.05 -0.55
N GLN A 146 -14.06 -2.82 -1.77
CA GLN A 146 -14.61 -3.91 -2.59
C GLN A 146 -13.54 -4.96 -2.90
N ARG A 147 -12.31 -4.54 -3.12
CA ARG A 147 -11.19 -5.45 -3.38
C ARG A 147 -10.79 -6.24 -2.14
N ILE A 148 -10.78 -5.59 -0.96
CA ILE A 148 -10.55 -6.27 0.31
C ILE A 148 -11.63 -7.34 0.56
N ARG A 149 -12.92 -7.00 0.38
CA ARG A 149 -14.03 -7.97 0.47
C ARG A 149 -13.81 -9.17 -0.47
N THR A 150 -13.37 -8.92 -1.69
CA THR A 150 -13.07 -9.97 -2.66
C THR A 150 -11.91 -10.87 -2.18
N GLY A 151 -10.83 -10.27 -1.68
CA GLY A 151 -9.70 -11.03 -1.10
C GLY A 151 -10.13 -11.90 0.08
N LEU A 152 -10.94 -11.33 0.98
CA LEU A 152 -11.51 -12.07 2.12
C LEU A 152 -12.41 -13.23 1.69
N ALA A 153 -13.20 -13.03 0.64
CA ALA A 153 -14.13 -14.05 0.13
C ALA A 153 -13.44 -15.18 -0.66
N THR A 154 -12.13 -15.08 -0.94
CA THR A 154 -11.42 -16.13 -1.68
C THR A 154 -11.36 -17.46 -0.93
N LYS A 155 -11.46 -17.42 0.41
CA LYS A 155 -11.50 -18.63 1.27
C LYS A 155 -12.21 -18.35 2.59
N PRO A 156 -13.02 -19.30 3.11
CA PRO A 156 -13.56 -19.22 4.46
C PRO A 156 -12.45 -19.13 5.53
N GLY A 157 -12.64 -18.28 6.52
CA GLY A 157 -11.65 -18.08 7.59
C GLY A 157 -10.51 -17.10 7.26
N ASN A 158 -10.49 -16.51 6.05
CA ASN A 158 -9.63 -15.35 5.80
C ASN A 158 -9.99 -14.19 6.72
N GLU A 159 -8.98 -13.48 7.22
CA GLU A 159 -9.15 -12.32 8.10
C GLU A 159 -8.29 -11.15 7.64
N LEU A 160 -8.79 -9.93 7.74
CA LEU A 160 -8.01 -8.71 7.45
C LEU A 160 -7.08 -8.44 8.63
N ALA A 161 -5.80 -8.79 8.47
CA ALA A 161 -4.79 -8.67 9.51
C ALA A 161 -4.21 -7.26 9.63
N ALA A 162 -4.02 -6.56 8.51
CA ALA A 162 -3.44 -5.23 8.50
C ALA A 162 -3.85 -4.42 7.25
N VAL A 163 -3.81 -3.11 7.40
CA VAL A 163 -3.82 -2.14 6.29
C VAL A 163 -2.50 -1.36 6.32
N LEU A 164 -1.78 -1.38 5.21
CA LEU A 164 -0.57 -0.61 5.00
C LEU A 164 -0.91 0.61 4.12
N TRP A 165 -0.62 1.80 4.62
CA TRP A 165 -0.94 3.06 3.97
C TRP A 165 0.31 3.88 3.69
N HIS A 166 0.45 4.37 2.47
CA HIS A 166 1.47 5.35 2.12
C HIS A 166 0.92 6.32 1.08
N GLN A 167 0.68 7.56 1.51
CA GLN A 167 0.13 8.64 0.70
C GLN A 167 0.35 9.95 1.44
N GLY A 168 0.31 11.08 0.75
CA GLY A 168 0.43 12.43 1.31
C GLY A 168 0.96 13.40 0.27
N GLU A 169 1.90 12.96 -0.53
CA GLU A 169 2.68 13.78 -1.47
C GLU A 169 1.78 14.54 -2.47
N SER A 170 0.74 13.90 -2.97
CA SER A 170 -0.21 14.56 -3.91
C SER A 170 -1.10 15.60 -3.25
N ASP A 171 -1.29 15.53 -1.94
CA ASP A 171 -2.12 16.46 -1.17
C ASP A 171 -1.33 17.64 -0.61
N VAL A 172 0.01 17.55 -0.57
CA VAL A 172 0.91 18.63 -0.08
C VAL A 172 0.57 20.01 -0.67
N PRO A 173 0.37 20.17 -1.99
CA PRO A 173 0.02 21.46 -2.57
C PRO A 173 -1.49 21.80 -2.49
N LEU A 174 -2.33 20.89 -2.03
CA LEU A 174 -3.79 20.99 -2.20
C LEU A 174 -4.57 21.09 -0.88
N LEU A 175 -4.06 20.50 0.21
CA LEU A 175 -4.75 20.42 1.48
C LEU A 175 -3.92 21.03 2.60
N THR A 176 -4.59 21.64 3.58
CA THR A 176 -3.97 21.99 4.85
C THR A 176 -3.85 20.74 5.74
N ALA A 177 -2.90 20.73 6.68
CA ALA A 177 -2.70 19.62 7.60
C ALA A 177 -3.96 19.25 8.41
N PRO A 178 -4.76 20.18 8.96
CA PRO A 178 -6.01 19.82 9.64
C PRO A 178 -7.02 19.12 8.75
N VAL A 179 -7.19 19.58 7.50
CA VAL A 179 -8.11 18.94 6.54
C VAL A 179 -7.61 17.57 6.15
N TYR A 180 -6.31 17.40 5.94
CA TYR A 180 -5.71 16.09 5.67
C TYR A 180 -5.92 15.12 6.85
N ALA A 181 -5.73 15.59 8.10
CA ALA A 181 -5.94 14.79 9.30
C ALA A 181 -7.39 14.28 9.40
N GLU A 182 -8.38 15.18 9.20
CA GLU A 182 -9.80 14.82 9.19
C GLU A 182 -10.10 13.72 8.15
N LYS A 183 -9.55 13.86 6.94
CA LYS A 183 -9.78 12.89 5.87
C LYS A 183 -9.11 11.54 6.14
N LEU A 184 -7.88 11.52 6.66
CA LEU A 184 -7.19 10.29 7.04
C LEU A 184 -7.95 9.58 8.16
N ASP A 185 -8.39 10.30 9.18
CA ASP A 185 -9.15 9.77 10.31
C ASP A 185 -10.50 9.20 9.84
N SER A 186 -11.20 9.92 8.94
CA SER A 186 -12.45 9.47 8.34
C SER A 186 -12.27 8.19 7.50
N LEU A 187 -11.17 8.09 6.74
CA LEU A 187 -10.85 6.88 5.99
C LEU A 187 -10.65 5.68 6.91
N ILE A 188 -9.87 5.85 8.00
CA ILE A 188 -9.61 4.79 8.98
C ILE A 188 -10.92 4.35 9.65
N ASP A 189 -11.74 5.31 10.10
CA ASP A 189 -13.02 5.01 10.77
C ASP A 189 -14.00 4.30 9.85
N THR A 190 -14.12 4.75 8.59
CA THR A 190 -15.02 4.13 7.61
C THR A 190 -14.57 2.70 7.28
N LEU A 191 -13.26 2.48 7.12
CA LEU A 191 -12.70 1.15 6.90
C LEU A 191 -12.98 0.22 8.09
N ARG A 192 -12.80 0.71 9.31
CA ARG A 192 -13.07 -0.05 10.54
C ARG A 192 -14.55 -0.28 10.80
N GLY A 193 -15.40 0.61 10.35
CA GLY A 193 -16.84 0.38 10.35
C GLY A 193 -17.26 -0.86 9.55
N GLU A 194 -16.48 -1.20 8.51
CA GLU A 194 -16.73 -2.37 7.66
C GLU A 194 -16.05 -3.65 8.15
N PHE A 195 -14.78 -3.56 8.59
CA PHE A 195 -13.93 -4.72 8.85
C PHE A 195 -13.56 -4.91 10.33
N GLY A 196 -14.10 -4.08 11.23
CA GLY A 196 -13.72 -4.07 12.63
C GLY A 196 -12.42 -3.31 12.89
N ASP A 197 -11.90 -3.45 14.10
CA ASP A 197 -10.77 -2.68 14.63
C ASP A 197 -9.41 -3.21 14.11
N VAL A 198 -9.24 -3.18 12.79
CA VAL A 198 -8.03 -3.67 12.10
C VAL A 198 -6.83 -2.73 12.35
N PRO A 199 -5.62 -3.29 12.57
CA PRO A 199 -4.38 -2.53 12.62
C PRO A 199 -4.12 -1.75 11.32
N PHE A 200 -3.71 -0.47 11.48
CA PHE A 200 -3.46 0.44 10.37
C PHE A 200 -2.05 1.02 10.49
N VAL A 201 -1.21 0.79 9.49
CA VAL A 201 0.21 1.15 9.50
C VAL A 201 0.46 2.25 8.47
N VAL A 202 0.88 3.42 8.93
CA VAL A 202 1.15 4.59 8.10
C VAL A 202 2.65 4.74 7.89
N GLY A 203 3.11 4.61 6.67
CA GLY A 203 4.51 4.87 6.29
C GLY A 203 4.77 6.35 6.05
N GLN A 204 5.89 6.85 6.56
CA GLN A 204 6.37 8.20 6.33
C GLN A 204 6.62 8.44 4.83
N MET A 205 6.29 9.61 4.32
CA MET A 205 6.82 10.10 3.03
C MET A 205 8.36 10.15 3.09
N VAL A 206 9.03 10.17 1.94
CA VAL A 206 10.51 10.14 1.92
C VAL A 206 11.09 11.30 2.74
N PRO A 207 11.87 11.03 3.82
CA PRO A 207 12.38 12.09 4.69
C PRO A 207 13.22 13.13 3.97
N ASP A 208 14.00 12.70 2.98
CA ASP A 208 14.86 13.57 2.19
C ASP A 208 14.07 14.52 1.28
N GLU A 209 12.88 14.12 0.84
CA GLU A 209 11.92 14.99 0.14
C GLU A 209 11.26 15.98 1.10
N ILE A 210 10.84 15.52 2.28
CA ILE A 210 10.24 16.39 3.31
C ILE A 210 11.20 17.51 3.68
N GLU A 211 12.51 17.24 3.81
CA GLU A 211 13.52 18.22 4.20
C GLU A 211 13.92 19.18 3.06
N SER A 212 13.85 18.74 1.81
CA SER A 212 14.20 19.54 0.63
C SER A 212 13.01 20.10 -0.14
N GLY A 213 11.79 19.68 0.23
CA GLY A 213 10.57 19.99 -0.47
C GLY A 213 9.86 21.26 -0.02
N GLU A 214 8.60 21.37 -0.34
CA GLU A 214 7.73 22.49 0.05
C GLU A 214 7.41 22.43 1.56
N ALA A 215 7.20 23.58 2.18
CA ALA A 215 6.93 23.68 3.63
C ALA A 215 5.77 22.79 4.10
N ASN A 216 4.75 22.55 3.26
CA ASN A 216 3.60 21.74 3.62
C ASN A 216 3.90 20.23 3.72
N TYR A 217 5.01 19.73 3.18
CA TYR A 217 5.44 18.34 3.38
C TYR A 217 5.59 18.01 4.87
N ALA A 218 6.31 18.85 5.60
CA ALA A 218 6.51 18.65 7.04
C ALA A 218 5.19 18.70 7.81
N ALA A 219 4.24 19.55 7.41
CA ALA A 219 2.94 19.67 8.05
C ALA A 219 2.06 18.42 7.83
N ILE A 220 2.06 17.87 6.62
CA ILE A 220 1.33 16.61 6.32
C ILE A 220 2.02 15.43 7.02
N ASP A 221 3.35 15.37 7.04
CA ASP A 221 4.08 14.31 7.73
C ASP A 221 3.84 14.33 9.25
N ALA A 222 3.72 15.52 9.85
CA ALA A 222 3.33 15.66 11.25
C ALA A 222 1.93 15.06 11.53
N VAL A 223 1.00 15.12 10.59
CA VAL A 223 -0.30 14.46 10.70
C VAL A 223 -0.15 12.93 10.71
N HIS A 224 0.73 12.39 9.88
CA HIS A 224 1.05 10.96 9.89
C HIS A 224 1.63 10.55 11.24
N ALA A 225 2.63 11.29 11.73
CA ALA A 225 3.31 11.02 12.99
C ALA A 225 2.37 11.10 14.21
N ASP A 226 1.34 11.96 14.16
CA ASP A 226 0.35 12.10 15.22
C ASP A 226 -0.82 11.10 15.12
N SER A 227 -0.94 10.37 14.03
CA SER A 227 -2.07 9.44 13.82
C SER A 227 -2.22 8.36 14.92
N PRO A 228 -1.14 7.80 15.55
CA PRO A 228 -1.28 6.87 16.66
C PRO A 228 -1.89 7.47 17.92
N ARG A 229 -1.80 8.80 18.09
CA ARG A 229 -2.42 9.51 19.22
C ARG A 229 -3.91 9.76 18.99
N ARG A 230 -4.32 9.92 17.72
CA ARG A 230 -5.70 10.17 17.34
C ARG A 230 -6.53 8.89 17.19
N LYS A 231 -5.90 7.77 16.81
CA LYS A 231 -6.59 6.50 16.55
C LYS A 231 -5.87 5.33 17.21
N ALA A 232 -6.61 4.50 17.95
CA ALA A 232 -6.09 3.25 18.50
C ALA A 232 -5.64 2.30 17.39
N LYS A 233 -4.69 1.40 17.69
CA LYS A 233 -4.12 0.42 16.74
C LYS A 233 -3.68 1.04 15.41
N VAL A 234 -3.18 2.26 15.45
CA VAL A 234 -2.47 2.89 14.34
C VAL A 234 -1.00 2.98 14.71
N ALA A 235 -0.12 2.64 13.79
CA ALA A 235 1.32 2.83 13.91
C ALA A 235 1.80 3.79 12.82
N TYR A 236 2.68 4.72 13.19
CA TYR A 236 3.46 5.53 12.27
C TYR A 236 4.88 4.96 12.15
N VAL A 237 5.39 4.88 10.92
CA VAL A 237 6.67 4.26 10.61
C VAL A 237 7.60 5.27 9.97
N PRO A 238 8.66 5.71 10.68
CA PRO A 238 9.68 6.58 10.10
C PRO A 238 10.36 5.93 8.89
N GLY A 239 10.45 6.68 7.81
CA GLY A 239 11.08 6.23 6.56
C GLY A 239 12.60 6.13 6.66
N PRO A 240 13.24 5.29 5.84
CA PRO A 240 14.70 5.28 5.72
C PRO A 240 15.19 6.51 4.97
N ARG A 241 16.33 7.09 5.42
CA ARG A 241 16.98 8.25 4.79
C ARG A 241 17.97 7.81 3.74
N GLY A 242 18.19 8.65 2.73
CA GLY A 242 19.17 8.43 1.66
C GLY A 242 18.82 7.29 0.70
N LEU A 243 17.64 6.69 0.82
CA LEU A 243 17.20 5.55 0.03
C LEU A 243 16.06 5.92 -0.95
N TYR A 244 16.34 6.89 -1.81
CA TYR A 244 15.42 7.37 -2.85
C TYR A 244 15.95 7.06 -4.26
N ASN A 245 15.10 7.18 -5.28
CA ASN A 245 15.43 6.76 -6.65
C ASN A 245 16.60 7.55 -7.26
N SER A 246 16.64 8.88 -7.09
CA SER A 246 17.72 9.74 -7.55
C SER A 246 17.66 11.12 -6.89
N GLU A 247 18.74 11.90 -7.01
CA GLU A 247 18.78 13.28 -6.50
C GLU A 247 17.73 14.21 -7.11
N THR A 248 17.24 13.89 -8.31
CA THR A 248 16.18 14.63 -9.00
C THR A 248 14.78 14.03 -8.79
N GLU A 249 14.68 12.93 -8.05
CA GLU A 249 13.43 12.21 -7.77
C GLU A 249 13.45 11.64 -6.35
N LYS A 250 13.47 12.52 -5.35
CA LYS A 250 13.50 12.14 -3.92
C LYS A 250 12.14 11.73 -3.39
N ILE A 251 11.07 12.03 -4.09
CA ILE A 251 9.69 11.70 -3.71
C ILE A 251 9.42 10.19 -3.62
N HIS A 252 10.24 9.36 -4.26
CA HIS A 252 10.08 7.91 -4.25
C HIS A 252 11.27 7.21 -3.62
N TYR A 253 10.98 6.31 -2.67
CA TYR A 253 11.97 5.34 -2.19
C TYR A 253 12.48 4.48 -3.34
N ASN A 254 13.79 4.19 -3.37
CA ASN A 254 14.35 3.18 -4.25
C ASN A 254 14.01 1.76 -3.77
N GLY A 255 14.44 0.71 -4.47
CA GLY A 255 14.12 -0.66 -4.12
C GLY A 255 14.59 -1.07 -2.72
N GLU A 256 15.77 -0.61 -2.29
CA GLU A 256 16.26 -0.84 -0.93
C GLU A 256 15.40 -0.11 0.11
N GLY A 257 15.08 1.16 -0.13
CA GLY A 257 14.21 1.97 0.74
C GLY A 257 12.82 1.36 0.88
N GLN A 258 12.25 0.83 -0.20
CA GLN A 258 10.95 0.15 -0.16
C GLN A 258 11.00 -1.12 0.71
N ARG A 259 12.04 -1.95 0.58
CA ARG A 259 12.21 -3.16 1.39
C ARG A 259 12.42 -2.81 2.86
N GLU A 260 13.27 -1.83 3.14
CA GLU A 260 13.52 -1.36 4.51
C GLU A 260 12.24 -0.75 5.14
N LEU A 261 11.46 0.02 4.38
CA LEU A 261 10.17 0.51 4.85
C LEU A 261 9.22 -0.66 5.18
N GLY A 262 9.16 -1.68 4.32
CA GLY A 262 8.36 -2.88 4.56
C GLY A 262 8.75 -3.61 5.84
N ARG A 263 10.06 -3.75 6.11
CA ARG A 263 10.59 -4.34 7.33
C ARG A 263 10.19 -3.52 8.58
N ARG A 264 10.34 -2.19 8.52
CA ARG A 264 9.95 -1.30 9.63
C ARG A 264 8.43 -1.30 9.86
N MET A 265 7.63 -1.37 8.78
CA MET A 265 6.18 -1.50 8.90
C MET A 265 5.78 -2.80 9.61
N TRP A 266 6.49 -3.90 9.35
CA TRP A 266 6.28 -5.14 10.08
C TRP A 266 6.59 -4.98 11.58
N GLU A 267 7.71 -4.38 11.95
CA GLU A 267 8.09 -4.16 13.35
C GLU A 267 7.03 -3.33 14.08
N ALA A 268 6.61 -2.21 13.49
CA ALA A 268 5.59 -1.34 14.06
C ALA A 268 4.21 -2.03 14.15
N PHE A 269 3.84 -2.85 13.16
CA PHE A 269 2.63 -3.67 13.22
C PHE A 269 2.68 -4.67 14.36
N ALA A 270 3.80 -5.34 14.57
CA ALA A 270 3.98 -6.32 15.64
C ALA A 270 3.84 -5.69 17.04
N ASP A 271 4.22 -4.42 17.20
CA ASP A 271 4.05 -3.67 18.45
C ASP A 271 2.56 -3.39 18.78
N ILE A 272 1.74 -3.11 17.77
CA ILE A 272 0.30 -2.84 17.94
C ILE A 272 -0.58 -4.08 17.80
N SER A 273 0.02 -5.25 17.52
CA SER A 273 -0.66 -6.54 17.32
C SER A 273 0.01 -7.65 18.13
N PRO A 274 -0.01 -7.58 19.48
CA PRO A 274 0.80 -8.43 20.36
C PRO A 274 0.48 -9.93 20.24
N ASN A 275 -0.69 -10.31 19.74
CA ASN A 275 -1.06 -11.72 19.53
C ASN A 275 -0.22 -12.37 18.42
N VAL A 276 0.35 -11.58 17.50
CA VAL A 276 1.21 -12.08 16.42
C VAL A 276 2.60 -12.43 16.93
N ARG A 277 3.14 -11.71 17.93
CA ARG A 277 4.45 -12.00 18.56
C ARG A 277 4.47 -13.27 19.39
N ARG A 278 3.35 -13.63 20.04
CA ARG A 278 3.31 -14.80 20.94
C ARG A 278 3.45 -16.15 20.22
N SER A 279 3.26 -16.19 18.89
CA SER A 279 3.48 -17.42 18.14
C SER A 279 4.96 -17.71 17.89
N THR A 280 5.84 -16.72 17.96
CA THR A 280 7.29 -16.87 17.77
C THR A 280 8.03 -17.30 19.05
N ASP A 281 7.50 -17.00 20.24
CA ASP A 281 8.14 -17.35 21.53
C ASP A 281 7.85 -18.79 21.97
N ASN A 282 6.99 -19.51 21.26
CA ASN A 282 6.59 -20.89 21.54
C ASN A 282 7.05 -21.91 20.47
N ALA A 283 7.86 -21.50 19.51
CA ALA A 283 8.45 -22.35 18.46
C ALA A 283 9.97 -22.44 18.63
#